data_a81690098e1699ac6d3d5d2bc5f128ea
#
_entry.id   a81690098e1699ac6d3d5d2bc5f128ea
#
_cell.length_a   1.000
_cell.length_b   1.000
_cell.length_c   1.000
_cell.angle_alpha   90.00
_cell.angle_beta   90.00
_cell.angle_gamma   90.00
#
_symmetry.space_group_name_H-M   'P 1'
#
loop_
_entity.id
_entity.type
_entity.pdbx_description
1 polymer ?
#
loop_
_entity_poly.entity_id
_entity_poly.type
_entity_poly.pdbx_seq_one_letter_code
_entity_poly.pdbx_strand_id
1 'polypeptide(L)'
;GIGTSYYSGNISSMTWQNGTGQPERGYKFEYDLLDRLTNAHYGEGSKLSENSDRYTEQITDYDKMGNILGLLRYGKTSSAGYGLVDNLSFALDGNRLKSVNDASTIQTYGNGFEFKDNAKQTVEYSYDANGNLTKDLNKKITDIQYNCLNLPCRIEFEDGNITSYLYAADGTKLRTTHIIGNDTTVTDYCDNVIYENGIAKTLSTETGYVSLTDGKYHYYLKDHQGNNRVVVDETGKVEERNDYYPFGGLMASSSVSTQPYKYNGKELDRKGGLDWYDYGARHYDATLGRWHVVDLMAEKYYGVSPYSYCLNNPILLIDPNGMWPTWGGIKKSLNKTLDTSMSFANGAVRAVADKLLFGCTSLRETGIYSSASAYNAGQEIGDG
;
A
#
# COMPACT_ATOMS: atom_id res chain seq x y z
N GLY A 1 7.38 -18.15 24.01
CA GLY A 1 7.06 -17.35 22.82
C GLY A 1 8.23 -17.39 21.83
N ILE A 2 7.95 -17.10 20.55
CA ILE A 2 8.95 -17.12 19.47
C ILE A 2 9.76 -15.81 19.45
N GLY A 3 9.20 -14.70 19.97
CA GLY A 3 9.82 -13.36 19.99
C GLY A 3 9.95 -12.79 21.40
N THR A 4 10.55 -11.58 21.50
CA THR A 4 10.61 -10.79 22.72
C THR A 4 9.21 -10.29 23.08
N SER A 5 8.80 -10.40 24.34
CA SER A 5 7.49 -9.90 24.78
C SER A 5 7.49 -8.37 24.85
N TYR A 6 6.51 -7.72 24.23
CA TYR A 6 6.29 -6.28 24.31
C TYR A 6 5.03 -5.99 25.13
N TYR A 7 5.13 -5.08 26.08
CA TYR A 7 4.01 -4.65 26.93
C TYR A 7 3.31 -3.40 26.38
N SER A 8 3.87 -2.76 25.35
CA SER A 8 3.28 -1.63 24.62
C SER A 8 2.15 -2.02 23.67
N GLY A 9 1.95 -3.33 23.46
CA GLY A 9 0.97 -3.86 22.52
C GLY A 9 1.54 -4.20 21.14
N ASN A 10 2.84 -4.00 20.93
CA ASN A 10 3.52 -4.37 19.68
C ASN A 10 3.53 -5.88 19.45
N ILE A 11 3.37 -6.29 18.22
CA ILE A 11 3.44 -7.69 17.80
C ILE A 11 4.91 -8.13 17.82
N SER A 12 5.25 -9.13 18.62
CA SER A 12 6.63 -9.61 18.77
C SER A 12 7.03 -10.59 17.67
N SER A 13 6.08 -11.34 17.12
CA SER A 13 6.32 -12.29 16.05
C SER A 13 5.03 -12.63 15.32
N MET A 14 5.16 -13.06 14.07
CA MET A 14 4.07 -13.52 13.23
C MET A 14 4.55 -14.74 12.45
N THR A 15 3.70 -15.78 12.36
CA THR A 15 3.96 -16.93 11.50
C THR A 15 2.81 -17.12 10.49
N TRP A 16 3.12 -17.70 9.35
CA TRP A 16 2.13 -18.05 8.34
C TRP A 16 2.56 -19.27 7.55
N GLN A 17 1.58 -19.94 6.95
CA GLN A 17 1.78 -21.05 6.02
C GLN A 17 0.78 -20.95 4.87
N ASN A 18 1.27 -20.78 3.66
CA ASN A 18 0.46 -20.52 2.47
C ASN A 18 0.07 -21.82 1.74
N GLY A 19 -0.39 -22.83 2.47
CA GLY A 19 -0.89 -24.09 1.95
C GLY A 19 -0.15 -25.32 2.44
N THR A 20 -0.76 -26.48 2.24
CA THR A 20 -0.22 -27.78 2.65
C THR A 20 1.12 -28.05 1.95
N GLY A 21 2.11 -28.50 2.70
CA GLY A 21 3.47 -28.81 2.20
C GLY A 21 4.37 -27.58 1.99
N GLN A 22 3.86 -26.36 2.24
CA GLN A 22 4.72 -25.19 2.32
C GLN A 22 5.37 -25.10 3.70
N PRO A 23 6.61 -24.56 3.82
CA PRO A 23 7.22 -24.32 5.11
C PRO A 23 6.41 -23.31 5.92
N GLU A 24 6.37 -23.46 7.23
CA GLU A 24 5.96 -22.40 8.13
C GLU A 24 7.03 -21.30 8.07
N ARG A 25 6.60 -20.06 7.81
CA ARG A 25 7.43 -18.88 7.68
C ARG A 25 7.02 -17.86 8.70
N GLY A 26 7.88 -16.91 8.99
CA GLY A 26 7.50 -15.84 9.88
C GLY A 26 8.57 -14.79 10.07
N TYR A 27 8.19 -13.82 10.90
CA TYR A 27 9.06 -12.75 11.35
C TYR A 27 9.10 -12.67 12.87
N LYS A 28 10.27 -12.31 13.40
CA LYS A 28 10.45 -11.76 14.74
C LYS A 28 10.71 -10.27 14.60
N PHE A 29 9.97 -9.45 15.33
CA PHE A 29 9.99 -8.01 15.18
C PHE A 29 10.72 -7.34 16.34
N GLU A 30 11.45 -6.28 16.01
CA GLU A 30 12.06 -5.36 16.95
C GLU A 30 11.60 -3.94 16.69
N TYR A 31 11.47 -3.17 17.76
CA TYR A 31 10.96 -1.80 17.72
C TYR A 31 11.85 -0.89 18.56
N ASP A 32 11.89 0.39 18.20
CA ASP A 32 12.53 1.41 19.02
C ASP A 32 11.60 1.90 20.15
N LEU A 33 12.09 2.87 20.94
CA LEU A 33 11.35 3.45 22.08
C LEU A 33 10.11 4.25 21.67
N LEU A 34 9.94 4.56 20.40
CA LEU A 34 8.76 5.22 19.83
C LEU A 34 7.82 4.23 19.14
N ASP A 35 7.97 2.93 19.41
CA ASP A 35 7.21 1.82 18.82
C ASP A 35 7.32 1.72 17.28
N ARG A 36 8.40 2.29 16.66
CA ARG A 36 8.67 2.17 15.23
C ARG A 36 9.43 0.88 14.95
N LEU A 37 9.07 0.18 13.88
CA LEU A 37 9.72 -1.06 13.44
C LEU A 37 11.20 -0.79 13.09
N THR A 38 12.12 -1.47 13.74
CA THR A 38 13.56 -1.41 13.42
C THR A 38 14.05 -2.66 12.73
N ASN A 39 13.49 -3.81 13.06
CA ASN A 39 13.92 -5.06 12.45
C ASN A 39 12.76 -6.07 12.34
N ALA A 40 12.72 -6.75 11.22
CA ALA A 40 11.88 -7.90 10.98
C ALA A 40 12.75 -9.06 10.51
N HIS A 41 13.24 -9.84 11.48
CA HIS A 41 14.06 -11.03 11.24
C HIS A 41 13.20 -12.15 10.67
N TYR A 42 13.44 -12.49 9.42
CA TYR A 42 12.78 -13.62 8.77
C TYR A 42 13.30 -14.95 9.30
N GLY A 43 12.44 -15.96 9.33
CA GLY A 43 12.82 -17.33 9.60
C GLY A 43 11.75 -18.33 9.16
N GLU A 44 12.15 -19.60 9.08
CA GLU A 44 11.27 -20.73 8.75
C GLU A 44 11.26 -21.74 9.89
N GLY A 45 10.25 -22.64 9.86
CA GLY A 45 10.00 -23.62 10.91
C GLY A 45 9.35 -23.04 12.16
N SER A 46 8.88 -23.91 13.05
CA SER A 46 8.06 -23.54 14.23
C SER A 46 8.75 -22.59 15.24
N LYS A 47 10.08 -22.46 15.18
CA LYS A 47 10.88 -21.55 16.02
C LYS A 47 11.44 -20.38 15.23
N LEU A 48 11.17 -20.27 13.94
CA LEU A 48 11.75 -19.29 13.03
C LEU A 48 13.28 -19.23 13.14
N SER A 49 13.93 -20.40 13.15
CA SER A 49 15.38 -20.56 13.29
C SER A 49 16.06 -21.12 12.04
N GLU A 50 15.26 -21.56 11.06
CA GLU A 50 15.76 -22.08 9.80
C GLU A 50 15.71 -21.00 8.74
N ASN A 51 16.64 -21.04 7.77
CA ASN A 51 16.65 -20.14 6.63
C ASN A 51 16.51 -18.64 7.03
N SER A 52 17.10 -18.28 8.15
CA SER A 52 17.14 -16.91 8.64
C SER A 52 17.69 -15.97 7.57
N ASP A 53 17.24 -14.74 7.61
CA ASP A 53 17.69 -13.64 6.73
C ASP A 53 17.38 -13.77 5.23
N ARG A 54 16.60 -14.79 4.81
CA ARG A 54 16.20 -14.89 3.40
C ARG A 54 15.38 -13.71 2.92
N TYR A 55 14.53 -13.15 3.81
CA TYR A 55 13.64 -12.03 3.52
C TYR A 55 13.57 -11.04 4.69
N THR A 56 14.65 -10.91 5.43
CA THR A 56 14.76 -9.92 6.51
C THR A 56 14.64 -8.51 5.93
N GLU A 57 13.90 -7.64 6.64
CA GLU A 57 13.81 -6.22 6.36
C GLU A 57 14.17 -5.45 7.64
N GLN A 58 15.09 -4.50 7.52
CA GLN A 58 15.60 -3.73 8.65
C GLN A 58 15.61 -2.25 8.31
N ILE A 59 15.09 -1.42 9.21
CA ILE A 59 15.27 0.02 9.17
C ILE A 59 16.44 0.35 10.09
N THR A 60 17.52 0.80 9.49
CA THR A 60 18.77 1.04 10.23
C THR A 60 18.79 2.37 10.95
N ASP A 61 18.03 3.35 10.48
CA ASP A 61 17.95 4.66 11.09
C ASP A 61 16.66 5.41 10.71
N TYR A 62 16.22 6.28 11.63
CA TYR A 62 15.11 7.22 11.47
C TYR A 62 15.54 8.62 11.93
N ASP A 63 15.05 9.65 11.25
CA ASP A 63 15.17 11.00 11.78
C ASP A 63 14.16 11.26 12.93
N LYS A 64 14.20 12.49 13.49
CA LYS A 64 13.31 12.91 14.58
C LYS A 64 11.83 12.97 14.17
N MET A 65 11.53 13.14 12.89
CA MET A 65 10.18 13.17 12.36
C MET A 65 9.69 11.79 11.92
N GLY A 66 10.51 10.75 12.07
CA GLY A 66 10.19 9.38 11.65
C GLY A 66 10.37 9.15 10.15
N ASN A 67 11.11 9.98 9.42
CA ASN A 67 11.52 9.61 8.09
C ASN A 67 12.55 8.49 8.15
N ILE A 68 12.43 7.49 7.28
CA ILE A 68 13.43 6.43 7.12
C ILE A 68 14.70 7.05 6.53
N LEU A 69 15.85 6.80 7.15
CA LEU A 69 17.15 7.24 6.67
C LEU A 69 18.00 6.08 6.14
N GLY A 70 17.71 4.86 6.53
CA GLY A 70 18.39 3.67 6.02
C GLY A 70 17.50 2.43 6.07
N LEU A 71 17.60 1.59 5.03
CA LEU A 71 16.83 0.35 4.90
C LEU A 71 17.71 -0.75 4.30
N LEU A 72 17.71 -1.92 4.95
CA LEU A 72 18.30 -3.14 4.40
C LEU A 72 17.16 -4.11 4.07
N ARG A 73 17.23 -4.73 2.89
CA ARG A 73 16.27 -5.77 2.51
C ARG A 73 17.03 -6.96 1.91
N TYR A 74 16.77 -8.11 2.49
CA TYR A 74 17.26 -9.39 1.96
C TYR A 74 16.19 -10.01 1.10
N GLY A 75 16.59 -10.65 0.01
CA GLY A 75 15.67 -11.24 -0.94
C GLY A 75 16.31 -12.38 -1.73
N LYS A 76 15.50 -12.97 -2.60
CA LYS A 76 15.95 -14.04 -3.49
C LYS A 76 16.79 -13.43 -4.62
N THR A 77 18.01 -13.97 -4.82
CA THR A 77 18.97 -13.46 -5.81
C THR A 77 19.19 -14.41 -6.99
N SER A 78 18.74 -15.66 -6.84
CA SER A 78 18.77 -16.67 -7.91
C SER A 78 17.71 -17.74 -7.65
N SER A 79 17.64 -18.80 -8.44
CA SER A 79 16.71 -19.92 -8.23
C SER A 79 16.82 -20.54 -6.82
N ALA A 80 18.01 -20.52 -6.21
CA ALA A 80 18.30 -21.10 -4.89
C ALA A 80 19.05 -20.14 -3.94
N GLY A 81 19.52 -18.99 -4.43
CA GLY A 81 20.31 -18.02 -3.67
C GLY A 81 19.47 -16.92 -3.04
N TYR A 82 19.96 -16.42 -1.90
CA TYR A 82 19.41 -15.27 -1.18
C TYR A 82 20.54 -14.34 -0.76
N GLY A 83 20.26 -13.06 -0.62
CA GLY A 83 21.26 -12.06 -0.24
C GLY A 83 20.65 -10.69 -0.02
N LEU A 84 21.50 -9.72 0.28
CA LEU A 84 21.14 -8.33 0.47
C LEU A 84 20.83 -7.70 -0.90
N VAL A 85 19.54 -7.49 -1.20
CA VAL A 85 19.08 -6.91 -2.46
C VAL A 85 19.00 -5.41 -2.42
N ASP A 86 18.69 -4.81 -1.27
CA ASP A 86 18.69 -3.36 -1.04
C ASP A 86 19.56 -3.00 0.17
N ASN A 87 20.39 -1.98 0.03
CA ASN A 87 21.13 -1.30 1.09
C ASN A 87 21.00 0.21 0.90
N LEU A 88 19.84 0.72 1.28
CA LEU A 88 19.39 2.07 0.95
C LEU A 88 19.84 3.09 1.98
N SER A 89 20.30 4.25 1.48
CA SER A 89 20.55 5.46 2.25
C SER A 89 19.70 6.59 1.68
N PHE A 90 18.89 7.24 2.52
CA PHE A 90 17.93 8.27 2.12
C PHE A 90 18.47 9.66 2.46
N ALA A 91 18.53 10.53 1.47
CA ALA A 91 18.79 11.96 1.67
C ALA A 91 17.48 12.74 1.56
N LEU A 92 17.23 13.63 2.50
CA LEU A 92 15.99 14.38 2.64
C LEU A 92 16.24 15.90 2.56
N ASP A 93 15.20 16.64 2.14
CA ASP A 93 15.06 18.08 2.32
C ASP A 93 13.79 18.33 3.15
N GLY A 94 13.98 18.58 4.46
CA GLY A 94 12.90 18.47 5.44
C GLY A 94 12.32 17.07 5.47
N ASN A 95 11.02 16.94 5.19
CA ASN A 95 10.35 15.63 5.09
C ASN A 95 10.29 15.10 3.64
N ARG A 96 10.75 15.89 2.64
CA ARG A 96 10.73 15.50 1.22
C ARG A 96 11.96 14.66 0.89
N LEU A 97 11.76 13.57 0.16
CA LEU A 97 12.85 12.74 -0.33
C LEU A 97 13.62 13.51 -1.41
N LYS A 98 14.94 13.53 -1.30
CA LYS A 98 15.82 14.21 -2.24
C LYS A 98 16.54 13.24 -3.17
N SER A 99 17.11 12.19 -2.59
CA SER A 99 17.77 11.10 -3.32
C SER A 99 17.81 9.84 -2.46
N VAL A 100 17.94 8.69 -3.10
CA VAL A 100 18.16 7.39 -2.46
C VAL A 100 19.36 6.74 -3.15
N ASN A 101 20.34 6.32 -2.37
CA ASN A 101 21.46 5.56 -2.88
C ASN A 101 21.37 4.12 -2.42
N ASP A 102 21.49 3.20 -3.34
CA ASP A 102 21.62 1.77 -3.04
C ASP A 102 23.09 1.34 -3.15
N ALA A 103 23.64 0.87 -2.02
CA ALA A 103 24.97 0.29 -2.00
C ALA A 103 25.02 -1.19 -2.42
N SER A 104 23.85 -1.84 -2.59
CA SER A 104 23.78 -3.19 -3.14
C SER A 104 23.92 -3.14 -4.65
N THR A 105 24.58 -4.15 -5.20
CA THR A 105 24.67 -4.38 -6.66
C THR A 105 23.90 -5.64 -7.05
N ILE A 106 23.23 -6.29 -6.10
CA ILE A 106 22.55 -7.56 -6.28
C ILE A 106 21.09 -7.26 -6.60
N GLN A 107 20.61 -7.82 -7.70
CA GLN A 107 19.21 -7.69 -8.10
C GLN A 107 18.37 -8.85 -7.55
N THR A 108 17.09 -8.57 -7.29
CA THR A 108 16.15 -9.61 -6.91
C THR A 108 15.84 -10.55 -8.07
N TYR A 109 15.68 -11.82 -7.77
CA TYR A 109 15.31 -12.83 -8.74
C TYR A 109 13.79 -12.91 -8.89
N GLY A 110 13.29 -12.89 -10.11
CA GLY A 110 11.87 -12.96 -10.38
C GLY A 110 11.17 -11.60 -10.27
N ASN A 111 9.97 -11.58 -9.68
CA ASN A 111 9.11 -10.39 -9.61
C ASN A 111 8.95 -9.81 -8.19
N GLY A 112 9.90 -10.09 -7.30
CA GLY A 112 9.96 -9.46 -5.98
C GLY A 112 10.22 -7.97 -6.06
N PHE A 113 9.90 -7.25 -4.98
CA PHE A 113 10.19 -5.83 -4.86
C PHE A 113 11.68 -5.62 -4.55
N GLU A 114 12.26 -4.65 -5.22
CA GLU A 114 13.59 -4.09 -4.95
C GLU A 114 13.59 -2.62 -5.35
N PHE A 115 14.49 -1.86 -4.77
CA PHE A 115 14.79 -0.52 -5.24
C PHE A 115 15.71 -0.60 -6.47
N LYS A 116 15.43 0.23 -7.48
CA LYS A 116 16.27 0.34 -8.67
C LYS A 116 16.94 1.70 -8.69
N ASP A 117 18.20 1.74 -8.32
CA ASP A 117 19.02 2.95 -8.30
C ASP A 117 19.48 3.30 -9.73
N ASN A 118 18.54 3.86 -10.51
CA ASN A 118 18.77 4.19 -11.92
C ASN A 118 19.36 5.58 -12.11
N ALA A 119 19.14 6.52 -11.20
CA ALA A 119 19.44 7.94 -11.43
C ALA A 119 20.82 8.38 -10.96
N LYS A 120 21.25 7.98 -9.76
CA LYS A 120 22.54 8.34 -9.12
C LYS A 120 22.87 9.84 -9.17
N GLN A 121 21.85 10.66 -8.87
CA GLN A 121 21.97 12.12 -8.88
C GLN A 121 21.85 12.71 -7.48
N THR A 122 22.29 13.96 -7.31
CA THR A 122 22.15 14.68 -6.03
C THR A 122 20.68 15.00 -5.71
N VAL A 123 19.85 15.16 -6.74
CA VAL A 123 18.39 15.37 -6.62
C VAL A 123 17.71 14.45 -7.62
N GLU A 124 16.98 13.47 -7.11
CA GLU A 124 16.30 12.44 -7.91
C GLU A 124 14.79 12.58 -7.84
N TYR A 125 14.31 13.25 -6.80
CA TYR A 125 12.90 13.48 -6.51
C TYR A 125 12.59 14.97 -6.50
N SER A 126 11.52 15.37 -7.15
CA SER A 126 11.05 16.77 -7.16
C SER A 126 9.60 16.85 -6.70
N TYR A 127 9.22 17.98 -6.12
CA TYR A 127 7.90 18.17 -5.54
C TYR A 127 7.31 19.52 -5.97
N ASP A 128 5.98 19.58 -6.05
CA ASP A 128 5.25 20.82 -6.23
C ASP A 128 5.15 21.64 -4.91
N ALA A 129 4.47 22.78 -4.97
CA ALA A 129 4.27 23.65 -3.82
C ALA A 129 3.40 23.00 -2.71
N ASN A 130 2.53 22.05 -3.06
CA ASN A 130 1.70 21.30 -2.12
C ASN A 130 2.45 20.14 -1.47
N GLY A 131 3.67 19.86 -1.91
CA GLY A 131 4.46 18.72 -1.46
C GLY A 131 4.12 17.40 -2.15
N ASN A 132 3.46 17.45 -3.29
CA ASN A 132 3.22 16.25 -4.11
C ASN A 132 4.47 15.95 -4.96
N LEU A 133 4.85 14.68 -5.05
CA LEU A 133 5.96 14.22 -5.89
C LEU A 133 5.66 14.50 -7.37
N THR A 134 6.54 15.22 -8.05
CA THR A 134 6.39 15.53 -9.49
C THR A 134 7.38 14.78 -10.37
N LYS A 135 8.49 14.28 -9.80
CA LYS A 135 9.48 13.47 -10.51
C LYS A 135 10.05 12.39 -9.61
N ASP A 136 10.30 11.21 -10.19
CA ASP A 136 11.05 10.11 -9.61
C ASP A 136 11.97 9.54 -10.69
N LEU A 137 13.24 9.95 -10.67
CA LEU A 137 14.19 9.55 -11.70
C LEU A 137 14.58 8.08 -11.58
N ASN A 138 14.47 7.47 -10.41
CA ASN A 138 14.74 6.05 -10.22
C ASN A 138 13.67 5.16 -10.85
N LYS A 139 12.42 5.59 -10.86
CA LYS A 139 11.33 4.96 -11.61
C LYS A 139 11.22 5.49 -13.05
N LYS A 140 12.16 6.36 -13.49
CA LYS A 140 12.14 7.04 -14.79
C LYS A 140 10.89 7.89 -15.02
N ILE A 141 10.27 8.39 -13.95
CA ILE A 141 9.11 9.28 -14.01
C ILE A 141 9.63 10.71 -14.22
N THR A 142 9.25 11.31 -15.35
CA THR A 142 9.67 12.66 -15.74
C THR A 142 8.69 13.74 -15.33
N ASP A 143 7.39 13.39 -15.20
CA ASP A 143 6.36 14.32 -14.74
C ASP A 143 5.20 13.57 -14.09
N ILE A 144 4.66 14.15 -13.00
CA ILE A 144 3.42 13.72 -12.37
C ILE A 144 2.53 14.96 -12.21
N GLN A 145 1.36 14.91 -12.80
CA GLN A 145 0.33 15.95 -12.69
C GLN A 145 -0.74 15.54 -11.70
N TYR A 146 -1.21 16.48 -10.90
CA TYR A 146 -2.20 16.26 -9.86
C TYR A 146 -3.47 17.07 -10.11
N ASN A 147 -4.60 16.56 -9.64
CA ASN A 147 -5.85 17.29 -9.61
C ASN A 147 -5.96 18.16 -8.32
N CYS A 148 -7.07 18.87 -8.14
CA CYS A 148 -7.31 19.72 -6.98
C CYS A 148 -7.42 18.96 -5.64
N LEU A 149 -7.56 17.63 -5.67
CA LEU A 149 -7.56 16.75 -4.50
C LEU A 149 -6.17 16.18 -4.18
N ASN A 150 -5.11 16.66 -4.87
CA ASN A 150 -3.75 16.10 -4.81
C ASN A 150 -3.68 14.61 -5.21
N LEU A 151 -4.61 14.14 -6.06
CA LEU A 151 -4.55 12.81 -6.66
C LEU A 151 -3.81 12.87 -7.99
N PRO A 152 -2.87 11.95 -8.29
CA PRO A 152 -2.17 11.95 -9.56
C PRO A 152 -3.16 11.68 -10.70
N CYS A 153 -3.22 12.55 -11.70
CA CYS A 153 -4.09 12.37 -12.87
C CYS A 153 -3.31 11.92 -14.11
N ARG A 154 -2.00 12.16 -14.14
CA ARG A 154 -1.13 11.74 -15.24
C ARG A 154 0.29 11.53 -14.75
N ILE A 155 0.92 10.44 -15.16
CA ILE A 155 2.31 10.09 -14.91
C ILE A 155 2.96 9.84 -16.27
N GLU A 156 4.06 10.53 -16.54
CA GLU A 156 4.85 10.38 -17.76
C GLU A 156 6.21 9.76 -17.44
N PHE A 157 6.62 8.80 -18.26
CA PHE A 157 7.88 8.10 -18.13
C PHE A 157 8.86 8.53 -19.23
N GLU A 158 10.16 8.38 -18.95
CA GLU A 158 11.25 8.76 -19.87
C GLU A 158 11.15 8.08 -21.24
N ASP A 159 10.63 6.87 -21.30
CA ASP A 159 10.44 6.08 -22.50
C ASP A 159 9.18 6.43 -23.31
N GLY A 160 8.43 7.46 -22.86
CA GLY A 160 7.20 7.90 -23.46
C GLY A 160 5.95 7.13 -23.03
N ASN A 161 6.08 6.17 -22.12
CA ASN A 161 4.95 5.51 -21.50
C ASN A 161 4.14 6.49 -20.65
N ILE A 162 2.84 6.27 -20.53
CA ILE A 162 1.93 7.14 -19.79
C ILE A 162 0.96 6.30 -18.96
N THR A 163 0.77 6.68 -17.70
CA THR A 163 -0.34 6.22 -16.89
C THR A 163 -1.23 7.42 -16.57
N SER A 164 -2.53 7.32 -16.81
CA SER A 164 -3.50 8.38 -16.51
C SER A 164 -4.63 7.85 -15.67
N TYR A 165 -5.12 8.68 -14.75
CA TYR A 165 -6.22 8.36 -13.86
C TYR A 165 -7.34 9.39 -14.02
N LEU A 166 -8.57 8.92 -14.01
CA LEU A 166 -9.78 9.74 -13.96
C LEU A 166 -10.48 9.49 -12.62
N TYR A 167 -10.83 10.57 -11.93
CA TYR A 167 -11.52 10.51 -10.65
C TYR A 167 -12.85 11.25 -10.71
N ALA A 168 -13.80 10.82 -9.90
CA ALA A 168 -14.98 11.59 -9.56
C ALA A 168 -14.61 12.77 -8.64
N ALA A 169 -15.56 13.66 -8.39
CA ALA A 169 -15.35 14.85 -7.56
C ALA A 169 -15.02 14.52 -6.09
N ASP A 170 -15.40 13.36 -5.60
CA ASP A 170 -15.10 12.86 -4.26
C ASP A 170 -13.75 12.11 -4.16
N GLY A 171 -13.01 11.99 -5.27
CA GLY A 171 -11.76 11.26 -5.35
C GLY A 171 -11.89 9.76 -5.67
N THR A 172 -13.11 9.26 -5.91
CA THR A 172 -13.33 7.89 -6.36
C THR A 172 -12.69 7.68 -7.73
N LYS A 173 -11.82 6.70 -7.88
CA LYS A 173 -11.17 6.37 -9.14
C LYS A 173 -12.20 5.73 -10.09
N LEU A 174 -12.37 6.31 -11.28
CA LEU A 174 -13.30 5.87 -12.31
C LEU A 174 -12.61 5.15 -13.46
N ARG A 175 -11.38 5.55 -13.79
CA ARG A 175 -10.62 4.97 -14.90
C ARG A 175 -9.13 5.06 -14.66
N THR A 176 -8.44 4.01 -15.09
CA THR A 176 -6.99 4.01 -15.32
C THR A 176 -6.73 3.73 -16.80
N THR A 177 -5.82 4.50 -17.40
CA THR A 177 -5.38 4.27 -18.78
C THR A 177 -3.86 4.14 -18.76
N HIS A 178 -3.36 3.03 -19.28
CA HIS A 178 -1.92 2.78 -19.48
C HIS A 178 -1.64 2.79 -20.98
N ILE A 179 -0.65 3.59 -21.37
CA ILE A 179 -0.08 3.59 -22.73
C ILE A 179 1.34 3.11 -22.58
N ILE A 180 1.65 1.89 -22.99
CA ILE A 180 2.96 1.26 -22.89
C ILE A 180 3.43 0.91 -24.30
N GLY A 181 4.40 1.66 -24.80
CA GLY A 181 4.79 1.58 -26.22
C GLY A 181 3.58 1.91 -27.13
N ASN A 182 3.16 0.94 -27.93
CA ASN A 182 2.00 1.09 -28.82
C ASN A 182 0.69 0.53 -28.23
N ASP A 183 0.75 -0.08 -27.06
CA ASP A 183 -0.41 -0.73 -26.47
C ASP A 183 -1.11 0.21 -25.49
N THR A 184 -2.43 0.29 -25.61
CA THR A 184 -3.29 1.02 -24.69
C THR A 184 -4.18 0.05 -23.94
N THR A 185 -4.13 0.10 -22.61
CA THR A 185 -5.06 -0.63 -21.74
C THR A 185 -5.90 0.38 -20.95
N VAL A 186 -7.22 0.26 -21.05
CA VAL A 186 -8.18 1.08 -20.31
C VAL A 186 -8.88 0.19 -19.29
N THR A 187 -8.81 0.56 -18.01
CA THR A 187 -9.55 -0.10 -16.92
C THR A 187 -10.58 0.87 -16.39
N ASP A 188 -11.86 0.52 -16.47
CA ASP A 188 -12.97 1.29 -15.92
C ASP A 188 -13.49 0.63 -14.64
N TYR A 189 -13.72 1.44 -13.61
CA TYR A 189 -14.23 1.03 -12.31
C TYR A 189 -15.67 1.51 -12.15
N CYS A 190 -16.61 0.57 -12.23
CA CYS A 190 -18.04 0.84 -12.09
C CYS A 190 -18.54 0.15 -10.82
N ASP A 191 -18.36 0.82 -9.67
CA ASP A 191 -18.60 0.26 -8.36
C ASP A 191 -17.77 -1.04 -8.15
N ASN A 192 -18.41 -2.19 -8.03
CA ASN A 192 -17.74 -3.48 -7.86
C ASN A 192 -17.45 -4.22 -9.18
N VAL A 193 -17.84 -3.65 -10.34
CA VAL A 193 -17.55 -4.23 -11.67
C VAL A 193 -16.36 -3.51 -12.31
N ILE A 194 -15.37 -4.28 -12.71
CA ILE A 194 -14.18 -3.78 -13.39
C ILE A 194 -14.23 -4.21 -14.85
N TYR A 195 -14.08 -3.22 -15.73
CA TYR A 195 -14.00 -3.41 -17.16
C TYR A 195 -12.56 -3.22 -17.63
N GLU A 196 -12.15 -3.98 -18.60
CA GLU A 196 -10.89 -3.79 -19.32
C GLU A 196 -11.17 -3.65 -20.80
N ASN A 197 -10.75 -2.53 -21.41
CA ASN A 197 -11.00 -2.19 -22.80
C ASN A 197 -12.50 -2.31 -23.20
N GLY A 198 -13.38 -1.87 -22.29
CA GLY A 198 -14.83 -1.91 -22.49
C GLY A 198 -15.50 -3.27 -22.27
N ILE A 199 -14.73 -4.29 -21.88
CA ILE A 199 -15.25 -5.65 -21.60
C ILE A 199 -15.29 -5.85 -20.09
N ALA A 200 -16.45 -6.23 -19.54
CA ALA A 200 -16.58 -6.57 -18.12
C ALA A 200 -15.71 -7.80 -17.80
N LYS A 201 -14.75 -7.63 -16.92
CA LYS A 201 -13.75 -8.65 -16.56
C LYS A 201 -13.98 -9.26 -15.20
N THR A 202 -14.29 -8.43 -14.22
CA THR A 202 -14.26 -8.83 -12.80
C THR A 202 -15.43 -8.21 -12.06
N LEU A 203 -16.13 -9.01 -11.28
CA LEU A 203 -17.08 -8.55 -10.27
C LEU A 203 -16.42 -8.76 -8.90
N SER A 204 -16.05 -7.68 -8.23
CA SER A 204 -15.44 -7.71 -6.90
C SER A 204 -16.47 -8.08 -5.83
N THR A 205 -16.09 -8.91 -4.87
CA THR A 205 -16.90 -9.31 -3.71
C THR A 205 -16.11 -9.11 -2.41
N GLU A 206 -16.77 -9.20 -1.26
CA GLU A 206 -16.07 -9.10 0.05
C GLU A 206 -15.00 -10.17 0.25
N THR A 207 -15.21 -11.35 -0.31
CA THR A 207 -14.36 -12.52 -0.10
C THR A 207 -13.46 -12.85 -1.29
N GLY A 208 -13.53 -12.09 -2.39
CA GLY A 208 -12.77 -12.38 -3.59
C GLY A 208 -13.32 -11.67 -4.82
N TYR A 209 -13.46 -12.40 -5.91
CA TYR A 209 -14.06 -11.87 -7.15
C TYR A 209 -14.68 -12.99 -8.01
N VAL A 210 -15.55 -12.59 -8.90
CA VAL A 210 -16.05 -13.44 -9.99
C VAL A 210 -15.39 -12.99 -11.29
N SER A 211 -14.75 -13.89 -12.00
CA SER A 211 -14.30 -13.67 -13.38
C SER A 211 -15.53 -13.66 -14.30
N LEU A 212 -15.85 -12.52 -14.89
CA LEU A 212 -16.98 -12.38 -15.80
C LEU A 212 -16.71 -12.95 -17.19
N THR A 213 -15.45 -13.34 -17.45
CA THR A 213 -15.06 -13.96 -18.72
C THR A 213 -15.49 -15.42 -18.80
N ASP A 214 -15.42 -16.16 -17.69
CA ASP A 214 -15.72 -17.59 -17.61
C ASP A 214 -16.71 -17.97 -16.48
N GLY A 215 -17.19 -16.97 -15.73
CA GLY A 215 -18.18 -17.13 -14.66
C GLY A 215 -17.65 -17.76 -13.37
N LYS A 216 -16.33 -17.93 -13.23
CA LYS A 216 -15.72 -18.61 -12.09
C LYS A 216 -15.55 -17.72 -10.88
N TYR A 217 -15.69 -18.34 -9.70
CA TYR A 217 -15.46 -17.69 -8.41
C TYR A 217 -14.03 -17.90 -7.94
N HIS A 218 -13.44 -16.81 -7.44
CA HIS A 218 -12.08 -16.78 -6.86
C HIS A 218 -12.16 -16.19 -5.47
N TYR A 219 -11.50 -16.83 -4.49
CA TYR A 219 -11.57 -16.43 -3.10
C TYR A 219 -10.21 -15.99 -2.58
N TYR A 220 -10.22 -14.95 -1.75
CA TYR A 220 -9.04 -14.41 -1.07
C TYR A 220 -8.94 -14.98 0.34
N LEU A 221 -7.83 -15.64 0.64
CA LEU A 221 -7.44 -15.97 2.01
C LEU A 221 -6.54 -14.84 2.51
N LYS A 222 -7.08 -14.06 3.44
CA LYS A 222 -6.45 -12.84 3.96
C LYS A 222 -5.85 -13.08 5.34
N ASP A 223 -4.76 -12.37 5.66
CA ASP A 223 -4.26 -12.30 7.02
C ASP A 223 -4.98 -11.23 7.86
N HIS A 224 -4.49 -10.99 9.09
CA HIS A 224 -5.09 -10.06 10.06
C HIS A 224 -5.09 -8.59 9.58
N GLN A 225 -4.24 -8.23 8.63
CA GLN A 225 -4.16 -6.88 8.04
C GLN A 225 -4.96 -6.75 6.74
N GLY A 226 -5.61 -7.83 6.30
CA GLY A 226 -6.33 -7.85 5.02
C GLY A 226 -5.42 -8.09 3.80
N ASN A 227 -4.17 -8.50 4.00
CA ASN A 227 -3.27 -8.86 2.91
C ASN A 227 -3.78 -10.12 2.21
N ASN A 228 -3.91 -10.09 0.90
CA ASN A 228 -4.27 -11.27 0.11
C ASN A 228 -3.10 -12.23 0.06
N ARG A 229 -3.09 -13.25 0.94
CA ARG A 229 -2.01 -14.24 1.04
C ARG A 229 -2.14 -15.36 0.02
N VAL A 230 -3.36 -15.83 -0.22
CA VAL A 230 -3.64 -16.90 -1.17
C VAL A 230 -4.89 -16.57 -1.96
N VAL A 231 -4.88 -16.85 -3.25
CA VAL A 231 -6.07 -16.85 -4.09
C VAL A 231 -6.36 -18.29 -4.47
N VAL A 232 -7.61 -18.72 -4.28
CA VAL A 232 -8.08 -20.05 -4.66
C VAL A 232 -9.28 -19.94 -5.58
N ASP A 233 -9.44 -20.89 -6.50
CA ASP A 233 -10.63 -21.02 -7.31
C ASP A 233 -11.79 -21.68 -6.52
N GLU A 234 -12.95 -21.79 -7.15
CA GLU A 234 -14.17 -22.38 -6.56
C GLU A 234 -14.01 -23.87 -6.17
N THR A 235 -12.98 -24.56 -6.68
CA THR A 235 -12.66 -25.95 -6.33
C THR A 235 -11.69 -26.04 -5.14
N GLY A 236 -11.17 -24.91 -4.66
CA GLY A 236 -10.13 -24.85 -3.62
C GLY A 236 -8.71 -24.99 -4.17
N LYS A 237 -8.51 -25.02 -5.48
CA LYS A 237 -7.18 -25.04 -6.09
C LYS A 237 -6.51 -23.68 -5.89
N VAL A 238 -5.27 -23.70 -5.43
CA VAL A 238 -4.46 -22.48 -5.26
C VAL A 238 -3.99 -21.99 -6.61
N GLU A 239 -4.31 -20.73 -6.93
CA GLU A 239 -3.92 -20.03 -8.15
C GLU A 239 -2.78 -19.04 -7.92
N GLU A 240 -2.78 -18.39 -6.74
CA GLU A 240 -1.78 -17.38 -6.40
C GLU A 240 -1.38 -17.49 -4.93
N ARG A 241 -0.11 -17.24 -4.65
CA ARG A 241 0.44 -17.08 -3.29
C ARG A 241 1.25 -15.80 -3.22
N ASN A 242 1.03 -15.02 -2.16
CA ASN A 242 1.73 -13.78 -1.92
C ASN A 242 2.35 -13.78 -0.52
N ASP A 243 3.64 -13.52 -0.46
CA ASP A 243 4.37 -13.21 0.75
C ASP A 243 4.85 -11.76 0.69
N TYR A 244 4.79 -11.07 1.82
CA TYR A 244 5.09 -9.65 1.90
C TYR A 244 6.18 -9.36 2.91
N TYR A 245 7.04 -8.40 2.57
CA TYR A 245 7.87 -7.70 3.54
C TYR A 245 6.99 -6.87 4.48
N PRO A 246 7.48 -6.49 5.66
CA PRO A 246 6.72 -5.70 6.63
C PRO A 246 6.06 -4.45 6.06
N PHE A 247 6.78 -3.70 5.23
CA PHE A 247 6.25 -2.50 4.57
C PHE A 247 5.44 -2.80 3.29
N GLY A 248 5.12 -4.07 3.01
CA GLY A 248 4.17 -4.45 1.96
C GLY A 248 4.79 -4.78 0.61
N GLY A 249 6.11 -4.69 0.46
CA GLY A 249 6.79 -5.18 -0.74
C GLY A 249 6.54 -6.67 -0.96
N LEU A 250 6.30 -7.09 -2.20
CA LEU A 250 6.14 -8.51 -2.53
C LEU A 250 7.48 -9.24 -2.50
N MET A 251 7.53 -10.38 -1.83
CA MET A 251 8.68 -11.30 -1.91
C MET A 251 8.72 -12.01 -3.26
N ALA A 252 9.92 -12.37 -3.72
CA ALA A 252 10.12 -13.09 -4.98
C ALA A 252 9.60 -14.56 -4.96
N SER A 253 9.04 -15.02 -3.87
CA SER A 253 8.39 -16.31 -3.75
C SER A 253 6.98 -16.36 -4.33
N SER A 254 6.43 -15.21 -4.68
CA SER A 254 5.08 -15.10 -5.20
C SER A 254 4.93 -15.81 -6.54
N SER A 255 3.82 -16.51 -6.72
CA SER A 255 3.44 -17.14 -7.97
C SER A 255 3.03 -16.09 -9.03
N VAL A 256 2.59 -16.55 -10.19
CA VAL A 256 2.04 -15.65 -11.22
C VAL A 256 0.89 -14.84 -10.63
N SER A 257 0.92 -13.53 -10.88
CA SER A 257 -0.14 -12.63 -10.42
C SER A 257 -1.39 -12.82 -11.28
N THR A 258 -2.50 -13.22 -10.65
CA THR A 258 -3.79 -13.43 -11.32
C THR A 258 -4.73 -12.23 -11.17
N GLN A 259 -4.45 -11.35 -10.22
CA GLN A 259 -5.29 -10.19 -9.89
C GLN A 259 -4.44 -9.08 -9.22
N PRO A 260 -4.84 -7.79 -9.25
CA PRO A 260 -4.01 -6.69 -8.77
C PRO A 260 -4.08 -6.44 -7.26
N TYR A 261 -5.09 -6.94 -6.53
CA TYR A 261 -5.29 -6.62 -5.11
C TYR A 261 -4.36 -7.45 -4.22
N LYS A 262 -3.44 -6.80 -3.50
CA LYS A 262 -2.35 -7.44 -2.74
C LYS A 262 -2.33 -7.03 -1.27
N TYR A 263 -1.33 -6.22 -0.87
CA TYR A 263 -1.11 -5.75 0.49
C TYR A 263 -2.28 -4.89 0.97
N ASN A 264 -2.78 -5.15 2.18
CA ASN A 264 -4.00 -4.58 2.76
C ASN A 264 -5.25 -4.66 1.84
N GLY A 265 -5.25 -5.59 0.88
CA GLY A 265 -6.29 -5.66 -0.14
C GLY A 265 -6.30 -4.51 -1.14
N LYS A 266 -5.22 -3.73 -1.22
CA LYS A 266 -5.08 -2.58 -2.12
C LYS A 266 -4.63 -3.01 -3.51
N GLU A 267 -5.08 -2.25 -4.51
CA GLU A 267 -4.68 -2.44 -5.89
C GLU A 267 -3.22 -2.05 -6.07
N LEU A 268 -2.42 -2.96 -6.59
CA LEU A 268 -1.01 -2.76 -6.94
C LEU A 268 -0.90 -2.50 -8.44
N ASP A 269 -0.50 -1.30 -8.81
CA ASP A 269 -0.15 -0.96 -10.19
C ASP A 269 1.34 -1.21 -10.44
N ARG A 270 1.64 -2.20 -11.27
CA ARG A 270 3.00 -2.56 -11.67
C ARG A 270 3.37 -2.14 -13.09
N LYS A 271 2.41 -1.57 -13.82
CA LYS A 271 2.63 -1.21 -15.23
C LYS A 271 3.66 -0.08 -15.34
N GLY A 272 4.52 -0.16 -16.34
CA GLY A 272 5.62 0.81 -16.51
C GLY A 272 6.66 0.80 -15.39
N GLY A 273 6.64 -0.18 -14.47
CA GLY A 273 7.56 -0.22 -13.32
C GLY A 273 7.13 0.70 -12.17
N LEU A 274 5.88 1.10 -12.11
CA LEU A 274 5.35 2.01 -11.09
C LEU A 274 5.42 1.40 -9.69
N ASP A 275 4.95 0.16 -9.51
CA ASP A 275 4.94 -0.60 -8.25
C ASP A 275 4.34 0.19 -7.06
N TRP A 276 3.22 0.89 -7.30
CA TRP A 276 2.51 1.65 -6.30
C TRP A 276 1.18 1.01 -5.91
N TYR A 277 0.85 1.08 -4.62
CA TYR A 277 -0.46 0.69 -4.09
C TYR A 277 -1.40 1.89 -4.05
N ASP A 278 -2.60 1.73 -4.58
CA ASP A 278 -3.66 2.73 -4.50
C ASP A 278 -4.47 2.56 -3.22
N TYR A 279 -4.37 3.53 -2.31
CA TYR A 279 -5.14 3.58 -1.06
C TYR A 279 -6.36 4.49 -1.14
N GLY A 280 -6.64 5.08 -2.31
CA GLY A 280 -7.71 6.03 -2.54
C GLY A 280 -7.24 7.47 -2.40
N ALA A 281 -6.99 7.96 -1.18
CA ALA A 281 -6.52 9.33 -0.99
C ALA A 281 -5.04 9.54 -1.37
N ARG A 282 -4.22 8.50 -1.34
CA ARG A 282 -2.79 8.54 -1.67
C ARG A 282 -2.33 7.26 -2.36
N HIS A 283 -1.25 7.37 -3.13
CA HIS A 283 -0.49 6.22 -3.62
C HIS A 283 0.72 5.94 -2.71
N TYR A 284 0.96 4.67 -2.43
CA TYR A 284 1.98 4.18 -1.50
C TYR A 284 3.07 3.40 -2.23
N ASP A 285 4.33 3.74 -1.97
CA ASP A 285 5.50 2.99 -2.44
C ASP A 285 6.03 2.10 -1.32
N ALA A 286 5.77 0.80 -1.43
CA ALA A 286 6.24 -0.19 -0.47
C ALA A 286 7.75 -0.46 -0.57
N THR A 287 8.39 -0.09 -1.68
CA THR A 287 9.84 -0.21 -1.85
C THR A 287 10.58 0.76 -0.93
N LEU A 288 10.04 1.97 -0.80
CA LEU A 288 10.58 3.05 0.02
C LEU A 288 9.92 3.15 1.40
N GLY A 289 8.80 2.45 1.63
CA GLY A 289 8.04 2.50 2.88
C GLY A 289 7.36 3.86 3.13
N ARG A 290 6.99 4.61 2.07
CA ARG A 290 6.47 5.98 2.21
C ARG A 290 5.42 6.36 1.18
N TRP A 291 4.69 7.44 1.51
CA TRP A 291 3.77 8.11 0.61
C TRP A 291 4.49 9.11 -0.31
N HIS A 292 3.86 9.45 -1.44
CA HIS A 292 4.37 10.41 -2.41
C HIS A 292 3.78 11.81 -2.26
N VAL A 293 2.69 11.95 -1.50
CA VAL A 293 2.00 13.22 -1.24
C VAL A 293 1.83 13.43 0.25
N VAL A 294 1.66 14.68 0.66
CA VAL A 294 1.41 15.06 2.05
C VAL A 294 0.09 14.46 2.52
N ASP A 295 0.07 13.96 3.75
CA ASP A 295 -1.15 13.46 4.37
C ASP A 295 -2.17 14.59 4.58
N LEU A 296 -3.40 14.38 4.16
CA LEU A 296 -4.50 15.32 4.35
C LEU A 296 -4.79 15.58 5.84
N MET A 297 -4.40 14.62 6.72
CA MET A 297 -4.60 14.72 8.17
C MET A 297 -3.30 15.08 8.92
N ALA A 298 -2.23 15.51 8.22
CA ALA A 298 -0.92 15.81 8.81
C ALA A 298 -1.00 16.78 9.99
N GLU A 299 -1.91 17.75 9.97
CA GLU A 299 -2.14 18.70 11.06
C GLU A 299 -2.58 18.06 12.37
N LYS A 300 -3.09 16.83 12.35
CA LYS A 300 -3.50 16.09 13.56
C LYS A 300 -2.33 15.39 14.26
N TYR A 301 -1.22 15.17 13.55
CA TYR A 301 -0.03 14.49 14.07
C TYR A 301 1.27 15.12 13.56
N TYR A 302 1.37 16.42 13.72
CA TYR A 302 2.49 17.25 13.26
C TYR A 302 3.87 16.86 13.81
N GLY A 303 3.92 15.97 14.81
CA GLY A 303 5.18 15.39 15.33
C GLY A 303 5.76 14.26 14.48
N VAL A 304 5.08 13.86 13.39
CA VAL A 304 5.51 12.78 12.49
C VAL A 304 5.52 13.27 11.05
N SER A 305 6.43 12.74 10.26
CA SER A 305 6.52 13.07 8.83
C SER A 305 5.19 12.81 8.11
N PRO A 306 4.67 13.79 7.32
CA PRO A 306 3.43 13.62 6.57
C PRO A 306 3.53 12.58 5.44
N TYR A 307 4.73 12.06 5.19
CA TYR A 307 5.00 11.02 4.20
C TYR A 307 5.22 9.64 4.82
N SER A 308 5.23 9.51 6.16
CA SER A 308 5.46 8.21 6.81
C SER A 308 4.22 7.31 6.71
N TYR A 309 4.43 6.02 6.45
CA TYR A 309 3.38 5.02 6.40
C TYR A 309 3.15 4.42 7.78
N CYS A 310 1.88 4.40 8.23
CA CYS A 310 1.44 3.74 9.47
C CYS A 310 2.32 4.06 10.70
N LEU A 311 2.77 5.33 10.85
CA LEU A 311 3.67 5.77 11.93
C LEU A 311 4.93 4.87 12.06
N ASN A 312 5.41 4.28 10.97
CA ASN A 312 6.50 3.29 10.91
C ASN A 312 6.26 2.00 11.71
N ASN A 313 5.01 1.65 11.99
CA ASN A 313 4.62 0.39 12.58
C ASN A 313 3.58 -0.35 11.72
N PRO A 314 3.97 -0.78 10.51
CA PRO A 314 3.06 -1.38 9.54
C PRO A 314 2.57 -2.78 9.92
N ILE A 315 3.10 -3.37 10.99
CA ILE A 315 2.68 -4.68 11.50
C ILE A 315 1.44 -4.56 12.38
N LEU A 316 1.39 -3.49 13.19
CA LEU A 316 0.29 -3.23 14.13
C LEU A 316 -0.81 -2.37 13.50
N LEU A 317 -0.41 -1.42 12.64
CA LEU A 317 -1.29 -0.41 12.05
C LEU A 317 -1.52 -0.69 10.56
N ILE A 318 -2.69 -0.28 10.08
CA ILE A 318 -3.03 -0.19 8.67
C ILE A 318 -3.60 1.19 8.39
N ASP A 319 -3.42 1.70 7.20
CA ASP A 319 -4.14 2.88 6.71
C ASP A 319 -5.24 2.42 5.74
N PRO A 320 -6.53 2.49 6.11
CA PRO A 320 -7.58 1.91 5.28
C PRO A 320 -7.85 2.66 3.99
N ASN A 321 -7.58 3.95 3.95
CA ASN A 321 -7.97 4.85 2.84
C ASN A 321 -6.90 5.86 2.43
N GLY A 322 -5.69 5.75 2.97
CA GLY A 322 -4.60 6.67 2.67
C GLY A 322 -4.70 8.02 3.41
N MET A 323 -5.41 8.09 4.54
CA MET A 323 -5.59 9.33 5.31
C MET A 323 -5.20 9.21 6.78
N TRP A 324 -5.41 8.02 7.40
CA TRP A 324 -5.19 7.83 8.83
C TRP A 324 -4.90 6.38 9.19
N PRO A 325 -3.78 6.11 9.89
CA PRO A 325 -3.51 4.75 10.34
C PRO A 325 -4.45 4.31 11.47
N THR A 326 -4.92 3.09 11.37
CA THR A 326 -5.77 2.42 12.36
C THR A 326 -5.16 1.13 12.84
N TRP A 327 -5.61 0.64 13.99
CA TRP A 327 -5.21 -0.68 14.49
C TRP A 327 -5.67 -1.77 13.51
N GLY A 328 -4.74 -2.57 13.00
CA GLY A 328 -5.04 -3.74 12.18
C GLY A 328 -5.97 -4.72 12.90
N GLY A 329 -6.65 -5.59 12.17
CA GLY A 329 -7.80 -6.41 12.53
C GLY A 329 -7.86 -7.17 13.87
N ILE A 330 -6.86 -7.06 14.73
CA ILE A 330 -6.81 -7.69 16.05
C ILE A 330 -7.92 -7.16 16.99
N LYS A 331 -8.50 -5.99 16.69
CA LYS A 331 -9.55 -5.36 17.51
C LYS A 331 -10.87 -5.12 16.78
N LYS A 332 -11.32 -6.03 15.92
CA LYS A 332 -12.70 -5.97 15.38
C LYS A 332 -13.79 -5.87 16.47
N SER A 333 -13.50 -6.30 17.70
CA SER A 333 -14.44 -6.23 18.84
C SER A 333 -14.46 -4.88 19.55
N LEU A 334 -13.36 -4.10 19.52
CA LEU A 334 -13.28 -2.74 20.07
C LEU A 334 -13.62 -1.66 19.04
N ASN A 335 -13.50 -1.99 17.75
CA ASN A 335 -13.58 -1.03 16.65
C ASN A 335 -14.99 -0.67 16.20
N LYS A 336 -16.05 -1.34 16.71
CA LYS A 336 -17.42 -0.88 16.41
C LYS A 336 -17.62 0.59 16.85
N THR A 337 -16.95 0.99 17.93
CA THR A 337 -16.99 2.36 18.44
C THR A 337 -16.01 3.30 17.70
N LEU A 338 -14.82 2.79 17.26
CA LEU A 338 -13.82 3.57 16.51
C LEU A 338 -14.21 3.71 15.04
N ASP A 339 -14.73 2.67 14.39
CA ASP A 339 -15.29 2.75 13.04
C ASP A 339 -16.49 3.70 12.97
N THR A 340 -17.32 3.73 14.03
CA THR A 340 -18.41 4.69 14.15
C THR A 340 -17.88 6.11 14.28
N SER A 341 -16.80 6.35 15.04
CA SER A 341 -16.20 7.68 15.18
C SER A 341 -15.45 8.14 13.92
N MET A 342 -14.88 7.19 13.12
CA MET A 342 -14.22 7.50 11.86
C MET A 342 -15.23 7.70 10.71
N SER A 343 -16.30 6.91 10.66
CA SER A 343 -17.43 7.18 9.75
C SER A 343 -18.06 8.53 10.04
N PHE A 344 -18.14 8.89 11.31
CA PHE A 344 -18.60 10.18 11.79
C PHE A 344 -17.67 11.33 11.37
N ALA A 345 -16.35 11.18 11.53
CA ALA A 345 -15.37 12.17 11.08
C ALA A 345 -15.38 12.34 9.56
N ASN A 346 -15.47 11.23 8.81
CA ASN A 346 -15.59 11.24 7.34
C ASN A 346 -16.91 11.86 6.89
N GLY A 347 -18.03 11.61 7.60
CA GLY A 347 -19.32 12.24 7.35
C GLY A 347 -19.29 13.75 7.57
N ALA A 348 -18.66 14.22 8.65
CA ALA A 348 -18.51 15.63 8.96
C ALA A 348 -17.59 16.36 7.95
N VAL A 349 -16.47 15.74 7.56
CA VAL A 349 -15.54 16.29 6.55
C VAL A 349 -16.23 16.38 5.17
N ARG A 350 -17.04 15.37 4.79
CA ARG A 350 -17.80 15.42 3.54
C ARG A 350 -18.91 16.46 3.57
N ALA A 351 -19.66 16.57 4.64
CA ALA A 351 -20.68 17.60 4.78
C ALA A 351 -20.11 19.03 4.67
N VAL A 352 -18.91 19.24 5.20
CA VAL A 352 -18.17 20.52 5.06
C VAL A 352 -17.65 20.70 3.62
N ALA A 353 -17.14 19.67 3.00
CA ALA A 353 -16.67 19.70 1.62
C ALA A 353 -17.82 19.95 0.63
N ASP A 354 -18.97 19.32 0.83
CA ASP A 354 -20.17 19.52 0.01
C ASP A 354 -20.74 20.95 0.16
N LYS A 355 -20.70 21.51 1.38
CA LYS A 355 -21.07 22.93 1.62
C LYS A 355 -20.09 23.93 0.99
N LEU A 356 -18.80 23.62 1.01
CA LEU A 356 -17.76 24.52 0.48
C LEU A 356 -17.61 24.45 -1.04
N LEU A 357 -17.87 23.29 -1.66
CA LEU A 357 -17.57 23.09 -3.07
C LEU A 357 -18.76 23.28 -4.01
N PHE A 358 -20.03 22.97 -3.66
CA PHE A 358 -21.10 23.01 -4.67
C PHE A 358 -22.54 23.22 -4.22
N GLY A 359 -22.88 23.22 -2.96
CA GLY A 359 -24.30 23.33 -2.55
C GLY A 359 -25.20 22.23 -3.13
N CYS A 360 -24.65 21.06 -3.44
CA CYS A 360 -25.34 20.02 -4.18
C CYS A 360 -25.94 18.96 -3.25
N THR A 361 -27.25 18.91 -3.18
CA THR A 361 -28.06 18.00 -2.37
C THR A 361 -28.29 16.63 -2.99
N SER A 362 -27.70 16.29 -4.14
CA SER A 362 -28.09 15.13 -4.97
C SER A 362 -27.32 13.81 -4.70
N LEU A 363 -26.31 13.80 -3.80
CA LEU A 363 -25.55 12.58 -3.49
C LEU A 363 -26.26 11.65 -2.48
N ARG A 364 -27.44 12.03 -2.00
CA ARG A 364 -28.25 11.25 -1.04
C ARG A 364 -28.79 9.95 -1.60
N GLU A 365 -28.87 9.83 -2.92
CA GLU A 365 -29.55 8.68 -3.57
C GLU A 365 -28.61 7.57 -4.08
N THR A 366 -27.31 7.71 -3.98
CA THR A 366 -26.35 6.79 -4.63
C THR A 366 -25.82 5.65 -3.75
N GLY A 367 -26.30 5.48 -2.50
CA GLY A 367 -26.00 4.29 -1.70
C GLY A 367 -24.54 4.07 -1.31
N ILE A 368 -23.66 5.09 -1.37
CA ILE A 368 -22.21 4.99 -1.18
C ILE A 368 -21.80 4.82 0.32
N TYR A 369 -22.75 4.78 1.25
CA TYR A 369 -22.47 4.74 2.68
C TYR A 369 -22.72 3.36 3.29
N SER A 370 -21.72 2.85 4.00
CA SER A 370 -21.76 1.51 4.64
C SER A 370 -22.66 1.40 5.86
N SER A 371 -23.22 2.51 6.39
CA SER A 371 -24.30 2.50 7.38
C SER A 371 -25.09 3.82 7.37
N ALA A 372 -26.39 3.74 7.19
CA ALA A 372 -27.29 4.90 7.23
C ALA A 372 -27.32 5.62 8.60
N SER A 373 -27.06 4.91 9.70
CA SER A 373 -27.07 5.47 11.07
C SER A 373 -25.86 6.36 11.37
N ALA A 374 -24.67 6.00 10.86
CA ALA A 374 -23.46 6.80 11.07
C ALA A 374 -23.48 8.09 10.21
N TYR A 375 -24.12 8.02 9.04
CA TYR A 375 -24.32 9.18 8.18
C TYR A 375 -25.24 10.24 8.81
N ASN A 376 -26.38 9.79 9.36
CA ASN A 376 -27.36 10.71 9.99
C ASN A 376 -26.76 11.42 11.22
N ALA A 377 -25.97 10.71 12.05
CA ALA A 377 -25.31 11.30 13.21
C ALA A 377 -24.25 12.34 12.82
N GLY A 378 -23.54 12.14 11.69
CA GLY A 378 -22.58 13.10 11.15
C GLY A 378 -23.22 14.38 10.59
N GLN A 379 -24.45 14.29 10.06
CA GLN A 379 -25.19 15.46 9.58
C GLN A 379 -25.72 16.35 10.71
N GLU A 380 -26.21 15.77 11.83
CA GLU A 380 -26.73 16.54 12.96
C GLU A 380 -25.67 17.45 13.61
N ILE A 381 -24.37 17.12 13.49
CA ILE A 381 -23.27 17.95 14.01
C ILE A 381 -22.77 18.97 12.98
N GLY A 382 -22.90 18.68 11.69
CA GLY A 382 -22.51 19.60 10.61
C GLY A 382 -23.50 20.76 10.40
N ASP A 383 -24.72 20.64 10.90
CA ASP A 383 -25.80 21.64 10.79
C ASP A 383 -25.99 22.49 12.06
N GLY A 384 -25.18 22.27 13.13
CA GLY A 384 -25.19 23.01 14.38
C GLY A 384 -24.18 24.14 14.48
#